data_4f8ed73cac3c789edc3c2543e0bbf0be
#
_entry.id   4f8ed73cac3c789edc3c2543e0bbf0be
#
_cell.length_a   1.000
_cell.length_b   1.000
_cell.length_c   1.000
_cell.angle_alpha   90.00
_cell.angle_beta   90.00
_cell.angle_gamma   90.00
#
_symmetry.space_group_name_H-M   'P 1'
#
loop_
_entity.id
_entity.type
_entity.pdbx_description
1 polymer ?
#
loop_
_entity_poly.entity_id
_entity_poly.type
_entity_poly.pdbx_seq_one_letter_code
_entity_poly.pdbx_strand_id
1 'polypeptide(L)'
;MRTKDELFRAAQREVAAYRQQAVMQAETARRAAYAAHPALAEADSAHLRAGLGLAKAAALGGNMDTARAALTRAEEALAAAVREAGFSADDFKPAYRCPLCEDTGMRGGVPCRCVADAARRLRRDEINAASPLGLCQFASFEVERYSDAVEPELGISPREYMGKLLNYCRGYAAKFSQNSPNLLFMGHTGLGKTHLALAIADAVLEGGHDVLYTSAAALAAQLGREHFNYTTNDEWLAACQEADLLILDDLGTEYITPLTISVLYELIDTRMLTHRPTIYTTNITDQSVFVARYTEKVASRMLGGCKMFKFFGTDQRLK
;
A
#
# COMPACT_ATOMS: atom_id res chain seq x y z
N MET A 1 -7.23 -5.03 8.74
CA MET A 1 -6.19 -4.21 8.06
C MET A 1 -5.06 -3.96 9.02
N ARG A 2 -3.84 -3.90 8.54
CA ARG A 2 -2.63 -3.71 9.34
C ARG A 2 -2.41 -2.23 9.68
N THR A 3 -1.77 -1.96 10.81
CA THR A 3 -1.21 -0.63 11.11
C THR A 3 -0.10 -0.28 10.12
N LYS A 4 0.29 0.98 10.06
CA LYS A 4 1.39 1.45 9.21
C LYS A 4 2.70 0.71 9.51
N ASP A 5 2.98 0.48 10.79
CA ASP A 5 4.18 -0.23 11.26
C ASP A 5 4.17 -1.71 10.89
N GLU A 6 3.03 -2.39 11.05
CA GLU A 6 2.87 -3.79 10.65
C GLU A 6 3.02 -3.97 9.14
N LEU A 7 2.44 -3.03 8.37
CA LEU A 7 2.55 -3.02 6.92
C LEU A 7 4.01 -2.83 6.49
N PHE A 8 4.71 -1.91 7.14
CA PHE A 8 6.13 -1.66 6.88
C PHE A 8 6.99 -2.89 7.20
N ARG A 9 6.77 -3.53 8.37
CA ARG A 9 7.46 -4.79 8.73
C ARG A 9 7.16 -5.92 7.75
N ALA A 10 5.92 -6.02 7.27
CA ALA A 10 5.55 -6.99 6.25
C ALA A 10 6.28 -6.75 4.93
N ALA A 11 6.36 -5.50 4.49
CA ALA A 11 7.10 -5.08 3.31
C ALA A 11 8.62 -5.37 3.43
N GLN A 12 9.22 -5.12 4.59
CA GLN A 12 10.63 -5.47 4.83
C GLN A 12 10.87 -6.97 4.72
N ARG A 13 9.99 -7.79 5.32
CA ARG A 13 10.09 -9.25 5.22
C ARG A 13 9.96 -9.74 3.78
N GLU A 14 9.07 -9.14 3.00
CA GLU A 14 8.89 -9.48 1.60
C GLU A 14 10.14 -9.15 0.76
N VAL A 15 10.71 -7.96 0.94
CA VAL A 15 11.96 -7.55 0.27
C VAL A 15 13.12 -8.48 0.65
N ALA A 16 13.25 -8.82 1.93
CA ALA A 16 14.27 -9.77 2.38
C ALA A 16 14.09 -11.18 1.79
N ALA A 17 12.84 -11.63 1.62
CA ALA A 17 12.54 -12.90 0.97
C ALA A 17 12.96 -12.91 -0.50
N TYR A 18 12.79 -11.80 -1.23
CA TYR A 18 13.30 -11.67 -2.61
C TYR A 18 14.81 -11.82 -2.69
N ARG A 19 15.55 -11.19 -1.74
CA ARG A 19 17.01 -11.36 -1.67
C ARG A 19 17.38 -12.81 -1.48
N GLN A 20 16.77 -13.48 -0.52
CA GLN A 20 17.04 -14.89 -0.24
C GLN A 20 16.74 -15.78 -1.47
N GLN A 21 15.64 -15.52 -2.16
CA GLN A 21 15.27 -16.23 -3.38
C GLN A 21 16.29 -16.02 -4.49
N ALA A 22 16.74 -14.77 -4.73
CA ALA A 22 17.72 -14.43 -5.74
C ALA A 22 19.08 -15.14 -5.48
N VAL A 23 19.54 -15.14 -4.22
CA VAL A 23 20.78 -15.84 -3.82
C VAL A 23 20.64 -17.36 -4.03
N MET A 24 19.51 -17.95 -3.58
CA MET A 24 19.28 -19.39 -3.79
C MET A 24 19.21 -19.78 -5.27
N GLN A 25 18.59 -18.97 -6.10
CA GLN A 25 18.53 -19.22 -7.55
C GLN A 25 19.91 -19.16 -8.19
N ALA A 26 20.71 -18.15 -7.85
CA ALA A 26 22.10 -18.04 -8.34
C ALA A 26 22.98 -19.22 -7.89
N GLU A 27 22.88 -19.64 -6.63
CA GLU A 27 23.59 -20.80 -6.12
C GLU A 27 23.15 -22.10 -6.80
N THR A 28 21.84 -22.26 -7.05
CA THR A 28 21.32 -23.44 -7.73
C THR A 28 21.81 -23.50 -9.18
N ALA A 29 21.79 -22.37 -9.89
CA ALA A 29 22.33 -22.26 -11.24
C ALA A 29 23.82 -22.59 -11.28
N ARG A 30 24.61 -22.04 -10.34
CA ARG A 30 26.03 -22.33 -10.22
C ARG A 30 26.30 -23.82 -9.97
N ARG A 31 25.58 -24.44 -9.03
CA ARG A 31 25.72 -25.90 -8.76
C ARG A 31 25.39 -26.75 -9.98
N ALA A 32 24.33 -26.40 -10.70
CA ALA A 32 23.94 -27.09 -11.92
C ALA A 32 25.03 -26.96 -13.01
N ALA A 33 25.58 -25.76 -13.20
CA ALA A 33 26.68 -25.52 -14.14
C ALA A 33 27.95 -26.31 -13.76
N TYR A 34 28.30 -26.35 -12.48
CA TYR A 34 29.47 -27.12 -12.00
C TYR A 34 29.29 -28.65 -12.16
N ALA A 35 28.08 -29.13 -11.97
CA ALA A 35 27.77 -30.54 -12.22
C ALA A 35 27.86 -30.93 -13.70
N ALA A 36 27.45 -30.00 -14.59
CA ALA A 36 27.54 -30.21 -16.05
C ALA A 36 28.96 -30.00 -16.61
N HIS A 37 29.76 -29.14 -15.99
CA HIS A 37 31.08 -28.72 -16.43
C HIS A 37 32.14 -28.86 -15.31
N PRO A 38 32.69 -30.07 -15.05
CA PRO A 38 33.62 -30.29 -13.94
C PRO A 38 34.91 -29.40 -13.98
N ALA A 39 35.40 -29.05 -15.17
CA ALA A 39 36.51 -28.14 -15.35
C ALA A 39 36.24 -26.74 -14.77
N LEU A 40 35.02 -26.26 -14.86
CA LEU A 40 34.57 -25.00 -14.26
C LEU A 40 34.63 -25.07 -12.72
N ALA A 41 34.18 -26.17 -12.13
CA ALA A 41 34.23 -26.38 -10.67
C ALA A 41 35.67 -26.46 -10.15
N GLU A 42 36.60 -27.09 -10.94
CA GLU A 42 38.01 -27.18 -10.61
C GLU A 42 38.70 -25.80 -10.68
N ALA A 43 38.40 -25.01 -11.72
CA ALA A 43 38.92 -23.64 -11.88
C ALA A 43 38.46 -22.71 -10.74
N ASP A 44 37.18 -22.77 -10.33
CA ASP A 44 36.65 -22.00 -9.20
C ASP A 44 37.30 -22.42 -7.88
N SER A 45 37.48 -23.72 -7.65
CA SER A 45 38.21 -24.23 -6.48
C SER A 45 39.67 -23.77 -6.45
N ALA A 46 40.34 -23.69 -7.62
CA ALA A 46 41.68 -23.18 -7.72
C ALA A 46 41.77 -21.67 -7.42
N HIS A 47 40.80 -20.90 -7.92
CA HIS A 47 40.68 -19.47 -7.63
C HIS A 47 40.47 -19.22 -6.13
N LEU A 48 39.59 -19.97 -5.48
CA LEU A 48 39.37 -19.86 -4.02
C LEU A 48 40.63 -20.19 -3.23
N ARG A 49 41.36 -21.24 -3.61
CA ARG A 49 42.64 -21.60 -2.95
C ARG A 49 43.70 -20.50 -3.12
N ALA A 50 43.78 -19.89 -4.31
CA ALA A 50 44.74 -18.80 -4.57
C ALA A 50 44.39 -17.54 -3.75
N GLY A 51 43.10 -17.20 -3.62
CA GLY A 51 42.59 -16.10 -2.76
C GLY A 51 42.93 -16.32 -1.28
N LEU A 52 42.72 -17.53 -0.78
CA LEU A 52 43.12 -17.91 0.58
C LEU A 52 44.65 -17.85 0.77
N GLY A 53 45.41 -18.23 -0.26
CA GLY A 53 46.88 -18.11 -0.26
C GLY A 53 47.36 -16.67 -0.13
N LEU A 54 46.71 -15.74 -0.85
CA LEU A 54 47.00 -14.31 -0.75
C LEU A 54 46.67 -13.75 0.64
N ALA A 55 45.52 -14.10 1.18
CA ALA A 55 45.09 -13.69 2.53
C ALA A 55 46.09 -14.18 3.61
N LYS A 56 46.56 -15.45 3.51
CA LYS A 56 47.57 -16.01 4.42
C LYS A 56 48.92 -15.28 4.28
N ALA A 57 49.38 -15.00 3.06
CA ALA A 57 50.62 -14.27 2.84
C ALA A 57 50.57 -12.86 3.46
N ALA A 58 49.44 -12.17 3.35
CA ALA A 58 49.21 -10.88 3.98
C ALA A 58 49.21 -10.93 5.52
N ALA A 59 48.59 -11.97 6.11
CA ALA A 59 48.46 -12.10 7.56
C ALA A 59 49.76 -12.60 8.25
N LEU A 60 50.53 -13.45 7.57
CA LEU A 60 51.69 -14.15 8.15
C LEU A 60 53.06 -13.66 7.61
N GLY A 61 53.09 -12.56 6.82
CA GLY A 61 54.33 -12.01 6.29
C GLY A 61 54.95 -12.82 5.14
N GLY A 62 54.12 -13.50 4.34
CA GLY A 62 54.57 -14.27 3.18
C GLY A 62 54.89 -13.42 1.94
N ASN A 63 55.35 -14.07 0.86
CA ASN A 63 55.64 -13.39 -0.41
C ASN A 63 54.35 -12.97 -1.13
N MET A 64 54.02 -11.68 -1.02
CA MET A 64 52.80 -11.09 -1.59
C MET A 64 52.79 -11.10 -3.12
N ASP A 65 53.94 -10.90 -3.77
CA ASP A 65 54.02 -10.82 -5.24
C ASP A 65 53.74 -12.19 -5.87
N THR A 66 54.28 -13.25 -5.29
CA THR A 66 54.02 -14.62 -5.73
C THR A 66 52.55 -15.00 -5.53
N ALA A 67 51.98 -14.61 -4.39
CA ALA A 67 50.58 -14.89 -4.08
C ALA A 67 49.60 -14.12 -4.99
N ARG A 68 49.89 -12.85 -5.31
CA ARG A 68 49.14 -12.04 -6.27
C ARG A 68 49.18 -12.66 -7.68
N ALA A 69 50.38 -13.02 -8.16
CA ALA A 69 50.54 -13.64 -9.47
C ALA A 69 49.80 -14.99 -9.58
N ALA A 70 49.69 -15.75 -8.48
CA ALA A 70 48.94 -16.99 -8.44
C ALA A 70 47.41 -16.70 -8.51
N LEU A 71 46.93 -15.67 -7.84
CA LEU A 71 45.51 -15.27 -7.88
C LEU A 71 45.11 -14.79 -9.28
N THR A 72 45.89 -13.91 -9.91
CA THR A 72 45.64 -13.42 -11.28
C THR A 72 45.56 -14.57 -12.29
N ARG A 73 46.46 -15.54 -12.24
CA ARG A 73 46.40 -16.72 -13.10
C ARG A 73 45.17 -17.56 -12.87
N ALA A 74 44.74 -17.71 -11.62
CA ALA A 74 43.55 -18.46 -11.29
C ALA A 74 42.27 -17.72 -11.73
N GLU A 75 42.22 -16.39 -11.65
CA GLU A 75 41.15 -15.54 -12.18
C GLU A 75 41.01 -15.68 -13.72
N GLU A 76 42.14 -15.62 -14.43
CA GLU A 76 42.17 -15.82 -15.91
C GLU A 76 41.66 -17.21 -16.30
N ALA A 77 42.12 -18.26 -15.58
CA ALA A 77 41.72 -19.63 -15.83
C ALA A 77 40.18 -19.83 -15.55
N LEU A 78 39.67 -19.26 -14.48
CA LEU A 78 38.25 -19.29 -14.17
C LEU A 78 37.42 -18.57 -15.24
N ALA A 79 37.86 -17.37 -15.66
CA ALA A 79 37.19 -16.63 -16.72
C ALA A 79 37.19 -17.37 -18.07
N ALA A 80 38.26 -18.12 -18.39
CA ALA A 80 38.31 -18.99 -19.56
C ALA A 80 37.31 -20.17 -19.45
N ALA A 81 37.36 -20.86 -18.31
CA ALA A 81 36.46 -22.00 -18.08
C ALA A 81 34.96 -21.60 -18.10
N VAL A 82 34.61 -20.41 -17.58
CA VAL A 82 33.22 -19.86 -17.66
C VAL A 82 32.82 -19.67 -19.12
N ARG A 83 33.69 -19.06 -19.95
CA ARG A 83 33.38 -18.85 -21.39
C ARG A 83 33.31 -20.17 -22.17
N GLU A 84 34.19 -21.11 -21.92
CA GLU A 84 34.19 -22.42 -22.57
C GLU A 84 32.94 -23.24 -22.22
N ALA A 85 32.43 -23.08 -21.01
CA ALA A 85 31.17 -23.69 -20.59
C ALA A 85 29.93 -22.99 -21.15
N GLY A 86 30.09 -21.88 -21.90
CA GLY A 86 28.99 -21.11 -22.51
C GLY A 86 28.28 -20.14 -21.57
N PHE A 87 28.87 -19.81 -20.41
CA PHE A 87 28.32 -18.89 -19.43
C PHE A 87 29.05 -17.54 -19.45
N SER A 88 28.42 -16.55 -18.82
CA SER A 88 29.02 -15.28 -18.43
C SER A 88 29.22 -15.23 -16.90
N ALA A 89 30.07 -14.34 -16.42
CA ALA A 89 30.25 -14.12 -14.98
C ALA A 89 28.98 -13.61 -14.29
N ASP A 90 28.07 -13.01 -15.03
CA ASP A 90 26.81 -12.47 -14.50
C ASP A 90 25.73 -13.56 -14.31
N ASP A 91 25.84 -14.71 -15.00
CA ASP A 91 24.86 -15.80 -14.90
C ASP A 91 24.84 -16.45 -13.51
N PHE A 92 25.90 -16.27 -12.74
CA PHE A 92 26.02 -16.78 -11.36
C PHE A 92 25.82 -15.71 -10.29
N LYS A 93 25.48 -14.48 -10.68
CA LYS A 93 25.16 -13.40 -9.73
C LYS A 93 23.69 -13.43 -9.36
N PRO A 94 23.33 -13.14 -8.10
CA PRO A 94 21.93 -12.98 -7.72
C PRO A 94 21.24 -11.86 -8.50
N ALA A 95 20.10 -12.16 -9.12
CA ALA A 95 19.29 -11.18 -9.83
C ALA A 95 18.36 -10.45 -8.84
N TYR A 96 18.86 -9.40 -8.21
CA TYR A 96 18.10 -8.61 -7.26
C TYR A 96 17.03 -7.76 -7.96
N ARG A 97 15.83 -7.66 -7.35
CA ARG A 97 14.72 -6.83 -7.86
C ARG A 97 15.01 -5.33 -7.71
N CYS A 98 15.62 -4.95 -6.60
CA CYS A 98 16.01 -3.57 -6.34
C CYS A 98 17.52 -3.39 -6.52
N PRO A 99 17.96 -2.75 -7.62
CA PRO A 99 19.41 -2.53 -7.85
C PRO A 99 20.02 -1.50 -6.88
N LEU A 100 19.19 -0.70 -6.17
CA LEU A 100 19.68 0.33 -5.26
C LEU A 100 20.15 -0.22 -3.92
N CYS A 101 19.53 -1.27 -3.41
CA CYS A 101 19.83 -1.87 -2.12
C CYS A 101 20.11 -3.38 -2.22
N GLU A 102 20.07 -3.96 -3.41
CA GLU A 102 20.23 -5.40 -3.63
C GLU A 102 19.28 -6.22 -2.73
N ASP A 103 18.03 -5.78 -2.64
CA ASP A 103 16.97 -6.36 -1.82
C ASP A 103 17.31 -6.50 -0.32
N THR A 104 18.24 -5.68 0.20
CA THR A 104 18.46 -5.59 1.65
C THR A 104 17.37 -4.78 2.36
N GLY A 105 16.58 -4.01 1.61
CA GLY A 105 15.58 -3.09 2.16
C GLY A 105 16.16 -1.83 2.80
N MET A 106 17.49 -1.69 2.86
CA MET A 106 18.16 -0.57 3.53
C MET A 106 19.22 0.06 2.61
N ARG A 107 19.41 1.38 2.74
CA ARG A 107 20.45 2.12 2.03
C ARG A 107 21.02 3.21 2.94
N GLY A 108 22.30 3.09 3.29
CA GLY A 108 22.95 4.07 4.17
C GLY A 108 22.28 4.23 5.54
N GLY A 109 21.75 3.14 6.12
CA GLY A 109 21.06 3.15 7.42
C GLY A 109 19.59 3.61 7.39
N VAL A 110 19.06 3.98 6.20
CA VAL A 110 17.66 4.35 6.04
C VAL A 110 16.91 3.33 5.17
N PRO A 111 15.57 3.17 5.35
CA PRO A 111 14.78 2.29 4.50
C PRO A 111 14.87 2.67 3.03
N CYS A 112 15.06 1.67 2.17
CA CYS A 112 15.07 1.87 0.72
C CYS A 112 13.64 2.10 0.20
N ARG A 113 13.50 2.85 -0.88
CA ARG A 113 12.21 3.12 -1.52
C ARG A 113 11.46 1.82 -1.91
N CYS A 114 12.16 0.74 -2.20
CA CYS A 114 11.53 -0.54 -2.54
C CYS A 114 10.66 -1.10 -1.40
N VAL A 115 10.99 -0.79 -0.14
CA VAL A 115 10.16 -1.14 1.03
C VAL A 115 8.89 -0.30 1.06
N ALA A 116 8.97 1.01 0.78
CA ALA A 116 7.80 1.87 0.68
C ALA A 116 6.88 1.44 -0.49
N ASP A 117 7.46 1.07 -1.63
CA ASP A 117 6.72 0.56 -2.79
C ASP A 117 6.02 -0.77 -2.46
N ALA A 118 6.69 -1.68 -1.76
CA ALA A 118 6.10 -2.94 -1.28
C ALA A 118 4.97 -2.68 -0.27
N ALA A 119 5.15 -1.75 0.68
CA ALA A 119 4.12 -1.38 1.64
C ALA A 119 2.87 -0.81 0.95
N ARG A 120 3.04 0.08 -0.05
CA ARG A 120 1.93 0.60 -0.85
C ARG A 120 1.18 -0.50 -1.60
N ARG A 121 1.90 -1.45 -2.21
CA ARG A 121 1.28 -2.59 -2.88
C ARG A 121 0.46 -3.42 -1.89
N LEU A 122 1.03 -3.78 -0.74
CA LEU A 122 0.33 -4.52 0.30
C LEU A 122 -0.92 -3.78 0.79
N ARG A 123 -0.88 -2.47 0.93
CA ARG A 123 -2.05 -1.67 1.29
C ARG A 123 -3.11 -1.66 0.18
N ARG A 124 -2.70 -1.56 -1.09
CA ARG A 124 -3.62 -1.71 -2.22
C ARG A 124 -4.36 -3.05 -2.19
N ASP A 125 -3.63 -4.13 -1.94
CA ASP A 125 -4.20 -5.47 -1.85
C ASP A 125 -5.23 -5.57 -0.71
N GLU A 126 -4.94 -4.96 0.45
CA GLU A 126 -5.89 -4.89 1.57
C GLU A 126 -7.17 -4.11 1.23
N ILE A 127 -7.04 -2.96 0.57
CA ILE A 127 -8.20 -2.16 0.15
C ILE A 127 -9.02 -2.91 -0.90
N ASN A 128 -8.36 -3.53 -1.89
CA ASN A 128 -9.02 -4.33 -2.92
C ASN A 128 -9.78 -5.52 -2.33
N ALA A 129 -9.26 -6.14 -1.28
CA ALA A 129 -9.92 -7.23 -0.58
C ALA A 129 -11.10 -6.77 0.30
N ALA A 130 -11.03 -5.54 0.83
CA ALA A 130 -12.05 -4.99 1.74
C ALA A 130 -13.21 -4.29 1.01
N SER A 131 -12.93 -3.72 -0.17
CA SER A 131 -13.92 -2.99 -0.96
C SER A 131 -14.56 -3.86 -2.05
N PRO A 132 -15.87 -3.82 -2.25
CA PRO A 132 -16.55 -4.56 -3.32
C PRO A 132 -16.18 -4.06 -4.72
N LEU A 133 -15.67 -2.82 -4.85
CA LEU A 133 -15.24 -2.24 -6.12
C LEU A 133 -13.72 -2.36 -6.35
N GLY A 134 -12.95 -2.67 -5.30
CA GLY A 134 -11.49 -2.47 -5.32
C GLY A 134 -11.13 -0.98 -5.44
N LEU A 135 -9.84 -0.67 -5.61
CA LEU A 135 -9.40 0.70 -5.90
C LEU A 135 -9.90 1.14 -7.28
N CYS A 136 -10.47 2.34 -7.33
CA CYS A 136 -10.95 2.97 -8.55
C CYS A 136 -9.98 4.05 -9.00
N GLN A 137 -10.08 4.47 -10.27
CA GLN A 137 -9.33 5.60 -10.80
C GLN A 137 -10.28 6.72 -11.22
N PHE A 138 -9.82 7.97 -11.15
CA PHE A 138 -10.60 9.11 -11.64
C PHE A 138 -10.94 9.02 -13.13
N ALA A 139 -10.12 8.32 -13.92
CA ALA A 139 -10.35 8.09 -15.33
C ALA A 139 -11.55 7.18 -15.61
N SER A 140 -11.89 6.28 -14.69
CA SER A 140 -13.04 5.38 -14.81
C SER A 140 -14.36 6.00 -14.30
N PHE A 141 -14.33 7.25 -13.84
CA PHE A 141 -15.54 7.96 -13.44
C PHE A 141 -16.16 8.68 -14.62
N GLU A 142 -17.20 8.08 -15.22
CA GLU A 142 -17.84 8.53 -16.45
C GLU A 142 -18.93 9.57 -16.13
N VAL A 143 -18.61 10.86 -16.24
CA VAL A 143 -19.58 11.97 -16.01
C VAL A 143 -20.69 11.98 -17.05
N GLU A 144 -20.47 11.41 -18.21
CA GLU A 144 -21.43 11.30 -19.32
C GLU A 144 -22.65 10.45 -18.97
N ARG A 145 -22.53 9.55 -18.00
CA ARG A 145 -23.66 8.76 -17.51
C ARG A 145 -24.71 9.56 -16.74
N TYR A 146 -24.35 10.74 -16.23
CA TYR A 146 -25.28 11.61 -15.52
C TYR A 146 -26.13 12.42 -16.51
N SER A 147 -27.38 12.76 -16.08
CA SER A 147 -28.32 13.50 -16.88
C SER A 147 -27.80 14.91 -17.20
N ASP A 148 -28.05 15.36 -18.42
CA ASP A 148 -27.77 16.73 -18.88
C ASP A 148 -28.96 17.69 -18.66
N ALA A 149 -30.12 17.15 -18.28
CA ALA A 149 -31.29 17.97 -17.94
C ALA A 149 -31.03 18.75 -16.65
N VAL A 150 -31.36 20.03 -16.65
CA VAL A 150 -31.18 20.89 -15.48
C VAL A 150 -32.11 20.42 -14.36
N GLU A 151 -31.55 20.20 -13.19
CA GLU A 151 -32.30 19.88 -11.95
C GLU A 151 -32.74 21.20 -11.29
N PRO A 152 -34.04 21.39 -11.04
CA PRO A 152 -34.55 22.63 -10.46
C PRO A 152 -33.88 23.01 -9.10
N GLU A 153 -33.56 22.02 -8.27
CA GLU A 153 -32.91 22.21 -6.97
C GLU A 153 -31.44 22.64 -7.08
N LEU A 154 -30.77 22.29 -8.17
CA LEU A 154 -29.35 22.56 -8.39
C LEU A 154 -29.15 23.82 -9.26
N GLY A 155 -30.09 24.15 -10.12
CA GLY A 155 -29.93 25.19 -11.16
C GLY A 155 -28.94 24.85 -12.28
N ILE A 156 -28.37 23.64 -12.25
CA ILE A 156 -27.44 23.07 -13.24
C ILE A 156 -27.80 21.60 -13.49
N SER A 157 -27.21 20.99 -14.52
CA SER A 157 -27.41 19.56 -14.74
C SER A 157 -26.58 18.71 -13.74
N PRO A 158 -27.08 17.49 -13.39
CA PRO A 158 -26.28 16.53 -12.64
C PRO A 158 -24.93 16.26 -13.25
N ARG A 159 -24.81 16.17 -14.57
CA ARG A 159 -23.56 16.00 -15.29
C ARG A 159 -22.56 17.13 -15.01
N GLU A 160 -23.01 18.37 -15.14
CA GLU A 160 -22.15 19.53 -14.85
C GLU A 160 -21.72 19.57 -13.39
N TYR A 161 -22.66 19.30 -12.46
CA TYR A 161 -22.34 19.24 -11.02
C TYR A 161 -21.32 18.15 -10.71
N MET A 162 -21.53 16.93 -11.21
CA MET A 162 -20.64 15.80 -10.96
C MET A 162 -19.26 16.01 -11.61
N GLY A 163 -19.19 16.71 -12.76
CA GLY A 163 -17.93 17.15 -13.37
C GLY A 163 -17.15 18.11 -12.47
N LYS A 164 -17.82 19.09 -11.86
CA LYS A 164 -17.22 20.01 -10.88
C LYS A 164 -16.75 19.26 -9.64
N LEU A 165 -17.53 18.30 -9.14
CA LEU A 165 -17.17 17.45 -8.00
C LEU A 165 -15.97 16.57 -8.31
N LEU A 166 -15.94 15.93 -9.48
CA LEU A 166 -14.79 15.13 -9.94
C LEU A 166 -13.50 15.97 -9.95
N ASN A 167 -13.56 17.19 -10.51
CA ASN A 167 -12.41 18.08 -10.52
C ASN A 167 -11.98 18.51 -9.10
N TYR A 168 -12.93 18.73 -8.20
CA TYR A 168 -12.62 18.98 -6.79
C TYR A 168 -11.90 17.77 -6.15
N CYS A 169 -12.39 16.54 -6.36
CA CYS A 169 -11.79 15.32 -5.83
C CYS A 169 -10.36 15.10 -6.37
N ARG A 170 -10.12 15.36 -7.66
CA ARG A 170 -8.77 15.33 -8.25
C ARG A 170 -7.85 16.36 -7.58
N GLY A 171 -8.33 17.59 -7.40
CA GLY A 171 -7.57 18.65 -6.72
C GLY A 171 -7.31 18.33 -5.24
N TYR A 172 -8.27 17.73 -4.56
CA TYR A 172 -8.12 17.26 -3.19
C TYR A 172 -7.01 16.21 -3.06
N ALA A 173 -7.04 15.18 -3.90
CA ALA A 173 -6.04 14.11 -3.88
C ALA A 173 -4.63 14.61 -4.26
N ALA A 174 -4.53 15.48 -5.28
CA ALA A 174 -3.24 16.04 -5.72
C ALA A 174 -2.57 16.95 -4.66
N LYS A 175 -3.37 17.57 -3.78
CA LYS A 175 -2.90 18.48 -2.72
C LYS A 175 -3.08 17.88 -1.31
N PHE A 176 -3.26 16.56 -1.24
CA PHE A 176 -3.54 15.90 0.02
C PHE A 176 -2.44 16.14 1.05
N SER A 177 -2.87 16.45 2.27
CA SER A 177 -2.02 16.61 3.45
C SER A 177 -2.84 16.34 4.72
N GLN A 178 -2.19 16.29 5.87
CA GLN A 178 -2.88 16.16 7.16
C GLN A 178 -3.84 17.33 7.46
N ASN A 179 -3.67 18.49 6.80
CA ASN A 179 -4.58 19.62 6.91
C ASN A 179 -5.72 19.61 5.87
N SER A 180 -5.84 18.55 5.08
CA SER A 180 -6.96 18.41 4.15
C SER A 180 -8.28 18.28 4.91
N PRO A 181 -9.39 18.86 4.41
CA PRO A 181 -10.68 18.78 5.11
C PRO A 181 -11.24 17.35 5.08
N ASN A 182 -12.02 17.00 6.09
CA ASN A 182 -12.89 15.83 6.02
C ASN A 182 -13.94 16.03 4.92
N LEU A 183 -14.29 14.93 4.22
CA LEU A 183 -15.33 14.95 3.19
C LEU A 183 -16.51 14.06 3.60
N LEU A 184 -17.73 14.51 3.31
CA LEU A 184 -18.94 13.71 3.46
C LEU A 184 -19.69 13.65 2.13
N PHE A 185 -19.74 12.46 1.54
CA PHE A 185 -20.45 12.16 0.31
C PHE A 185 -21.84 11.59 0.64
N MET A 186 -22.88 12.33 0.31
CA MET A 186 -24.28 11.97 0.60
C MET A 186 -25.07 11.78 -0.69
N GLY A 187 -25.96 10.80 -0.73
CA GLY A 187 -26.83 10.58 -1.90
C GLY A 187 -27.29 9.14 -2.00
N HIS A 188 -28.29 8.88 -2.84
CA HIS A 188 -28.84 7.54 -3.03
C HIS A 188 -27.79 6.53 -3.51
N THR A 189 -28.15 5.26 -3.43
CA THR A 189 -27.29 4.16 -3.92
C THR A 189 -27.00 4.30 -5.42
N GLY A 190 -25.81 3.85 -5.85
CA GLY A 190 -25.43 3.82 -7.27
C GLY A 190 -25.00 5.16 -7.87
N LEU A 191 -24.86 6.22 -7.09
CA LEU A 191 -24.47 7.55 -7.58
C LEU A 191 -22.94 7.81 -7.62
N GLY A 192 -22.09 6.80 -7.40
CA GLY A 192 -20.65 6.93 -7.53
C GLY A 192 -19.89 7.44 -6.29
N LYS A 193 -20.54 7.53 -5.10
CA LYS A 193 -19.89 7.97 -3.86
C LYS A 193 -18.66 7.17 -3.51
N THR A 194 -18.81 5.85 -3.37
CA THR A 194 -17.72 4.90 -3.08
C THR A 194 -16.67 4.93 -4.18
N HIS A 195 -17.07 5.05 -5.45
CA HIS A 195 -16.14 5.15 -6.58
C HIS A 195 -15.20 6.36 -6.42
N LEU A 196 -15.74 7.57 -6.19
CA LEU A 196 -14.91 8.76 -6.00
C LEU A 196 -14.05 8.69 -4.73
N ALA A 197 -14.58 8.12 -3.63
CA ALA A 197 -13.79 7.91 -2.42
C ALA A 197 -12.59 6.99 -2.68
N LEU A 198 -12.79 5.89 -3.41
CA LEU A 198 -11.72 4.95 -3.78
C LEU A 198 -10.76 5.52 -4.84
N ALA A 199 -11.22 6.39 -5.73
CA ALA A 199 -10.34 7.09 -6.67
C ALA A 199 -9.43 8.12 -5.95
N ILE A 200 -9.95 8.78 -4.91
CA ILE A 200 -9.13 9.62 -4.03
C ILE A 200 -8.11 8.73 -3.28
N ALA A 201 -8.54 7.58 -2.74
CA ALA A 201 -7.66 6.63 -2.07
C ALA A 201 -6.47 6.21 -2.93
N ASP A 202 -6.74 5.82 -4.18
CA ASP A 202 -5.72 5.41 -5.14
C ASP A 202 -4.68 6.51 -5.37
N ALA A 203 -5.13 7.74 -5.64
CA ALA A 203 -4.24 8.87 -5.89
C ALA A 203 -3.45 9.31 -4.64
N VAL A 204 -4.05 9.24 -3.45
CA VAL A 204 -3.39 9.57 -2.16
C VAL A 204 -2.33 8.51 -1.82
N LEU A 205 -2.60 7.22 -2.05
CA LEU A 205 -1.61 6.14 -1.94
C LEU A 205 -0.44 6.33 -2.88
N GLU A 206 -0.70 6.70 -4.14
CA GLU A 206 0.36 7.03 -5.12
C GLU A 206 1.21 8.21 -4.66
N GLY A 207 0.60 9.18 -3.98
CA GLY A 207 1.29 10.30 -3.33
C GLY A 207 2.16 9.90 -2.13
N GLY A 208 2.17 8.62 -1.73
CA GLY A 208 3.01 8.10 -0.66
C GLY A 208 2.40 8.18 0.74
N HIS A 209 1.12 8.50 0.86
CA HIS A 209 0.38 8.52 2.12
C HIS A 209 -0.25 7.17 2.44
N ASP A 210 -0.42 6.86 3.72
CA ASP A 210 -1.13 5.65 4.15
C ASP A 210 -2.64 5.87 4.11
N VAL A 211 -3.37 4.97 3.44
CA VAL A 211 -4.83 5.03 3.32
C VAL A 211 -5.44 3.76 3.86
N LEU A 212 -6.48 3.90 4.67
CA LEU A 212 -7.26 2.78 5.15
C LEU A 212 -8.71 2.91 4.69
N TYR A 213 -9.29 1.79 4.23
CA TYR A 213 -10.69 1.69 3.84
C TYR A 213 -11.41 0.68 4.72
N THR A 214 -12.57 1.05 5.22
CA THR A 214 -13.50 0.12 5.86
C THR A 214 -14.93 0.58 5.62
N SER A 215 -15.88 -0.37 5.54
CA SER A 215 -17.29 -0.02 5.59
C SER A 215 -17.79 0.10 7.04
N ALA A 216 -18.81 0.90 7.26
CA ALA A 216 -19.42 1.03 8.59
C ALA A 216 -19.93 -0.32 9.12
N ALA A 217 -20.47 -1.17 8.24
CA ALA A 217 -20.91 -2.51 8.61
C ALA A 217 -19.73 -3.41 9.03
N ALA A 218 -18.58 -3.33 8.32
CA ALA A 218 -17.37 -4.09 8.67
C ALA A 218 -16.79 -3.63 10.01
N LEU A 219 -16.78 -2.31 10.26
CA LEU A 219 -16.42 -1.70 11.55
C LEU A 219 -17.28 -2.28 12.68
N ALA A 220 -18.59 -2.21 12.56
CA ALA A 220 -19.53 -2.70 13.58
C ALA A 220 -19.38 -4.22 13.82
N ALA A 221 -19.19 -5.00 12.74
CA ALA A 221 -18.98 -6.44 12.83
C ALA A 221 -17.66 -6.80 13.53
N GLN A 222 -16.58 -6.03 13.30
CA GLN A 222 -15.32 -6.23 13.99
C GLN A 222 -15.43 -5.97 15.49
N LEU A 223 -16.06 -4.85 15.88
CA LEU A 223 -16.32 -4.51 17.26
C LEU A 223 -17.18 -5.58 17.98
N GLY A 224 -18.17 -6.13 17.29
CA GLY A 224 -18.99 -7.24 17.81
C GLY A 224 -18.13 -8.48 18.11
N ARG A 225 -17.25 -8.87 17.19
CA ARG A 225 -16.36 -10.04 17.39
C ARG A 225 -15.41 -9.87 18.57
N GLU A 226 -14.80 -8.69 18.71
CA GLU A 226 -13.88 -8.38 19.81
C GLU A 226 -14.58 -8.40 21.16
N HIS A 227 -15.79 -7.84 21.24
CA HIS A 227 -16.58 -7.83 22.45
C HIS A 227 -16.98 -9.25 22.92
N PHE A 228 -17.37 -10.14 21.98
CA PHE A 228 -17.75 -11.51 22.31
C PHE A 228 -16.56 -12.45 22.62
N ASN A 229 -15.40 -12.20 22.01
CA ASN A 229 -14.23 -13.07 22.19
C ASN A 229 -13.32 -12.64 23.35
N TYR A 230 -13.63 -11.57 24.07
CA TYR A 230 -12.76 -10.98 25.12
C TYR A 230 -11.32 -10.71 24.64
N THR A 231 -11.12 -10.56 23.35
CA THR A 231 -9.84 -10.21 22.76
C THR A 231 -9.85 -8.74 22.44
N THR A 232 -9.11 -7.95 23.22
CA THR A 232 -8.84 -6.55 22.85
C THR A 232 -7.79 -6.56 21.75
N ASN A 233 -8.21 -6.59 20.51
CA ASN A 233 -7.31 -6.31 19.39
C ASN A 233 -7.43 -4.84 19.02
N ASP A 234 -6.89 -3.97 19.87
CA ASP A 234 -6.86 -2.52 19.67
C ASP A 234 -6.08 -2.11 18.40
N GLU A 235 -5.31 -3.06 17.81
CA GLU A 235 -4.46 -2.82 16.63
C GLU A 235 -5.27 -2.36 15.41
N TRP A 236 -6.46 -2.94 15.19
CA TRP A 236 -7.29 -2.55 14.04
C TRP A 236 -7.91 -1.15 14.21
N LEU A 237 -8.39 -0.82 15.41
CA LEU A 237 -8.91 0.52 15.73
C LEU A 237 -7.78 1.54 15.67
N ALA A 238 -6.61 1.21 16.21
CA ALA A 238 -5.40 2.01 16.11
C ALA A 238 -5.02 2.26 14.64
N ALA A 239 -5.09 1.24 13.77
CA ALA A 239 -4.86 1.42 12.34
C ALA A 239 -5.84 2.43 11.72
N CYS A 240 -7.14 2.37 12.09
CA CYS A 240 -8.14 3.35 11.66
C CYS A 240 -7.85 4.76 12.19
N GLN A 241 -7.33 4.88 13.41
CA GLN A 241 -6.97 6.16 14.02
C GLN A 241 -5.70 6.76 13.40
N GLU A 242 -4.72 5.93 13.05
CA GLU A 242 -3.38 6.34 12.62
C GLU A 242 -3.21 6.56 11.11
N ALA A 243 -4.04 5.96 10.27
CA ALA A 243 -3.96 6.13 8.81
C ALA A 243 -3.99 7.61 8.42
N ASP A 244 -3.15 8.02 7.45
CA ASP A 244 -3.11 9.41 6.97
C ASP A 244 -4.47 9.82 6.38
N LEU A 245 -5.14 8.91 5.63
CA LEU A 245 -6.52 9.06 5.17
C LEU A 245 -7.33 7.82 5.57
N LEU A 246 -8.49 8.03 6.19
CA LEU A 246 -9.49 6.98 6.41
C LEU A 246 -10.68 7.17 5.46
N ILE A 247 -11.13 6.08 4.84
CA ILE A 247 -12.42 6.02 4.16
C ILE A 247 -13.35 5.15 5.01
N LEU A 248 -14.42 5.77 5.51
CA LEU A 248 -15.50 5.09 6.22
C LEU A 248 -16.72 5.08 5.31
N ASP A 249 -16.90 3.95 4.65
CA ASP A 249 -17.88 3.79 3.56
C ASP A 249 -19.21 3.27 4.05
N ASP A 250 -20.28 3.69 3.40
CA ASP A 250 -21.64 3.19 3.53
C ASP A 250 -22.23 3.35 4.95
N LEU A 251 -22.00 4.51 5.58
CA LEU A 251 -22.63 4.87 6.85
C LEU A 251 -24.16 4.81 6.72
N GLY A 252 -24.79 4.16 7.70
CA GLY A 252 -26.23 3.93 7.71
C GLY A 252 -26.61 2.46 7.46
N THR A 253 -25.66 1.60 7.07
CA THR A 253 -25.92 0.17 6.83
C THR A 253 -25.55 -0.72 8.02
N GLU A 254 -24.75 -0.21 8.96
CA GLU A 254 -24.29 -0.92 10.14
C GLU A 254 -25.41 -1.10 11.19
N TYR A 255 -25.25 -2.15 12.00
CA TYR A 255 -26.09 -2.33 13.18
C TYR A 255 -25.63 -1.41 14.31
N ILE A 256 -26.51 -0.51 14.73
CA ILE A 256 -26.22 0.49 15.78
C ILE A 256 -26.43 -0.12 17.16
N THR A 257 -25.37 -0.10 17.96
CA THR A 257 -25.39 -0.41 19.40
C THR A 257 -24.75 0.75 20.17
N PRO A 258 -24.93 0.85 21.50
CA PRO A 258 -24.21 1.83 22.31
C PRO A 258 -22.68 1.74 22.13
N LEU A 259 -22.14 0.51 21.97
CA LEU A 259 -20.73 0.28 21.70
C LEU A 259 -20.31 0.86 20.34
N THR A 260 -21.08 0.57 19.27
CA THR A 260 -20.81 1.12 17.92
C THR A 260 -20.77 2.64 17.93
N ILE A 261 -21.74 3.29 18.62
CA ILE A 261 -21.80 4.75 18.74
C ILE A 261 -20.60 5.30 19.50
N SER A 262 -20.22 4.65 20.61
CA SER A 262 -19.07 5.07 21.42
C SER A 262 -17.76 5.01 20.63
N VAL A 263 -17.52 3.92 19.92
CA VAL A 263 -16.30 3.74 19.13
C VAL A 263 -16.27 4.65 17.90
N LEU A 264 -17.42 4.85 17.22
CA LEU A 264 -17.53 5.83 16.13
C LEU A 264 -17.20 7.24 16.63
N TYR A 265 -17.73 7.62 17.78
CA TYR A 265 -17.43 8.90 18.38
C TYR A 265 -15.93 9.06 18.68
N GLU A 266 -15.34 8.08 19.34
CA GLU A 266 -13.92 8.09 19.69
C GLU A 266 -13.04 8.14 18.44
N LEU A 267 -13.32 7.33 17.42
CA LEU A 267 -12.59 7.32 16.16
C LEU A 267 -12.63 8.69 15.46
N ILE A 268 -13.83 9.26 15.34
CA ILE A 268 -14.03 10.57 14.70
C ILE A 268 -13.31 11.67 15.49
N ASP A 269 -13.49 11.70 16.82
CA ASP A 269 -12.91 12.70 17.70
C ASP A 269 -11.39 12.64 17.69
N THR A 270 -10.80 11.45 17.84
CA THR A 270 -9.34 11.24 17.78
C THR A 270 -8.77 11.71 16.46
N ARG A 271 -9.39 11.36 15.32
CA ARG A 271 -8.90 11.77 14.00
C ARG A 271 -9.03 13.28 13.78
N MET A 272 -10.10 13.91 14.26
CA MET A 272 -10.25 15.37 14.21
C MET A 272 -9.17 16.07 15.06
N LEU A 273 -8.93 15.61 16.29
CA LEU A 273 -7.93 16.16 17.19
C LEU A 273 -6.49 16.01 16.65
N THR A 274 -6.23 14.92 15.95
CA THR A 274 -4.91 14.62 15.36
C THR A 274 -4.76 15.12 13.92
N HIS A 275 -5.72 15.91 13.43
CA HIS A 275 -5.74 16.44 12.05
C HIS A 275 -5.54 15.34 10.98
N ARG A 276 -6.26 14.23 11.11
CA ARG A 276 -6.22 13.13 10.15
C ARG A 276 -7.50 13.08 9.32
N PRO A 277 -7.44 13.45 8.03
CA PRO A 277 -8.63 13.50 7.16
C PRO A 277 -9.38 12.19 7.07
N THR A 278 -10.70 12.29 7.05
CA THR A 278 -11.61 11.17 6.84
C THR A 278 -12.60 11.50 5.73
N ILE A 279 -12.82 10.54 4.83
CA ILE A 279 -13.89 10.58 3.83
C ILE A 279 -15.00 9.64 4.30
N TYR A 280 -16.18 10.19 4.47
CA TYR A 280 -17.38 9.46 4.81
C TYR A 280 -18.28 9.35 3.59
N THR A 281 -18.92 8.20 3.39
CA THR A 281 -20.01 8.06 2.44
C THR A 281 -21.29 7.60 3.15
N THR A 282 -22.45 8.05 2.70
CA THR A 282 -23.74 7.65 3.27
C THR A 282 -24.85 7.73 2.24
N ASN A 283 -25.83 6.84 2.40
CA ASN A 283 -27.09 6.87 1.65
C ASN A 283 -28.18 7.73 2.37
N ILE A 284 -27.92 8.17 3.59
CA ILE A 284 -28.83 9.04 4.34
C ILE A 284 -28.65 10.46 3.83
N THR A 285 -29.69 11.01 3.20
CA THR A 285 -29.69 12.36 2.62
C THR A 285 -30.40 13.39 3.53
N ASP A 286 -31.20 12.93 4.49
CA ASP A 286 -31.88 13.76 5.45
C ASP A 286 -31.07 13.88 6.75
N GLN A 287 -30.79 15.12 7.13
CA GLN A 287 -30.04 15.44 8.32
C GLN A 287 -30.70 14.98 9.62
N SER A 288 -32.04 15.05 9.68
CA SER A 288 -32.80 14.63 10.87
C SER A 288 -32.71 13.12 11.08
N VAL A 289 -32.78 12.35 9.99
CA VAL A 289 -32.60 10.89 10.00
C VAL A 289 -31.16 10.54 10.42
N PHE A 290 -30.17 11.29 9.93
CA PHE A 290 -28.76 11.10 10.29
C PHE A 290 -28.54 11.34 11.79
N VAL A 291 -29.04 12.46 12.34
CA VAL A 291 -28.95 12.79 13.77
C VAL A 291 -29.67 11.76 14.63
N ALA A 292 -30.88 11.34 14.24
CA ALA A 292 -31.64 10.32 14.96
C ALA A 292 -30.90 8.98 15.04
N ARG A 293 -30.12 8.64 13.99
CA ARG A 293 -29.35 7.39 13.93
C ARG A 293 -28.07 7.43 14.75
N TYR A 294 -27.29 8.52 14.68
CA TYR A 294 -25.95 8.59 15.23
C TYR A 294 -25.81 9.42 16.52
N THR A 295 -26.87 9.92 17.06
CA THR A 295 -26.92 10.91 18.16
C THR A 295 -26.41 12.30 17.74
N GLU A 296 -26.82 13.33 18.46
CA GLU A 296 -26.41 14.72 18.18
C GLU A 296 -24.90 14.90 18.23
N LYS A 297 -24.19 14.22 19.15
CA LYS A 297 -22.73 14.38 19.34
C LYS A 297 -21.95 13.89 18.13
N VAL A 298 -22.23 12.68 17.64
CA VAL A 298 -21.57 12.11 16.47
C VAL A 298 -21.94 12.88 15.21
N ALA A 299 -23.26 13.14 15.02
CA ALA A 299 -23.77 13.88 13.87
C ALA A 299 -23.19 15.30 13.79
N SER A 300 -23.10 16.03 14.89
CA SER A 300 -22.53 17.38 14.92
C SER A 300 -21.05 17.40 14.46
N ARG A 301 -20.23 16.41 14.90
CA ARG A 301 -18.84 16.30 14.46
C ARG A 301 -18.72 15.98 12.98
N MET A 302 -19.54 15.08 12.48
CA MET A 302 -19.52 14.69 11.05
C MET A 302 -20.05 15.80 10.15
N LEU A 303 -21.23 16.35 10.48
CA LEU A 303 -21.87 17.37 9.64
C LEU A 303 -21.17 18.74 9.77
N GLY A 304 -20.73 19.11 10.97
CA GLY A 304 -20.04 20.38 11.20
C GLY A 304 -18.55 20.37 10.85
N GLY A 305 -17.91 19.19 10.87
CA GLY A 305 -16.49 19.03 10.62
C GLY A 305 -16.12 18.61 9.19
N CYS A 306 -17.09 18.42 8.30
CA CYS A 306 -16.86 17.94 6.95
C CYS A 306 -17.29 18.91 5.86
N LYS A 307 -16.58 18.91 4.74
CA LYS A 307 -17.09 19.48 3.51
C LYS A 307 -18.05 18.49 2.87
N MET A 308 -19.33 18.88 2.80
CA MET A 308 -20.42 18.02 2.35
C MET A 308 -20.63 18.15 0.85
N PHE A 309 -20.88 17.01 0.19
CA PHE A 309 -21.25 16.92 -1.22
C PHE A 309 -22.44 16.00 -1.38
N LYS A 310 -23.53 16.53 -1.94
CA LYS A 310 -24.66 15.73 -2.37
C LYS A 310 -24.42 15.16 -3.75
N PHE A 311 -24.72 13.89 -3.95
CA PHE A 311 -24.68 13.22 -5.24
C PHE A 311 -26.09 13.17 -5.83
N PHE A 312 -26.23 13.54 -7.09
CA PHE A 312 -27.49 13.66 -7.79
C PHE A 312 -27.52 12.73 -9.02
N GLY A 313 -28.72 12.35 -9.42
CA GLY A 313 -28.96 11.53 -10.59
C GLY A 313 -29.68 10.22 -10.29
N THR A 314 -29.61 9.28 -11.24
CA THR A 314 -30.19 7.93 -11.15
C THR A 314 -29.08 6.90 -10.89
N ASP A 315 -29.45 5.71 -10.41
CA ASP A 315 -28.49 4.62 -10.17
C ASP A 315 -27.72 4.27 -11.45
N GLN A 316 -26.40 4.45 -11.42
CA GLN A 316 -25.52 4.24 -12.57
C GLN A 316 -25.22 2.76 -12.86
N ARG A 317 -25.62 1.86 -11.94
CA ARG A 317 -25.46 0.41 -12.11
C ARG A 317 -26.56 -0.19 -13.01
N LEU A 318 -27.65 0.57 -13.21
CA LEU A 318 -28.81 0.15 -13.99
C LEU A 318 -28.78 0.66 -15.45
N LYS A 319 -27.71 1.31 -15.86
CA LYS A 319 -27.52 1.88 -17.20
C LYS A 319 -26.54 1.09 -18.04
#